data_ddde8f52989fd927db42827a0024b420
#
_entry.id   ddde8f52989fd927db42827a0024b420
#
_cell.length_a   1.000
_cell.length_b   1.000
_cell.length_c   1.000
_cell.angle_alpha   90.00
_cell.angle_beta   90.00
_cell.angle_gamma   90.00
#
_symmetry.space_group_name_H-M   'P 1'
#
loop_
_entity.id
_entity.type
_entity.pdbx_description
1 polymer ?
#
loop_
_entity_poly.entity_id
_entity_poly.type
_entity_poly.pdbx_seq_one_letter_code
_entity_poly.pdbx_strand_id
1 'polypeptide(L)'
;MKVTTRNPWLWIPTLYFAEGIPYFIVNNISVLMLAKMGVPNGMMGLFTSLLYLPWMIKPFWSPFVDIIRTKRWWIIAMQLLMSLAFIMLTLCMPHPSVAEIASRNTPIGIFDVTLILFAITAFASATHDIAADGFYMLALSTKNQAAFVGIRSTFYRLSSIFGQGVLVYIAGYTETHGLGFLGIEAGDIPASWQLTLGVTALIFSLVTLYHTFIVPRPATDHPRLDTNHRKAGAGAIFHEFANSFATFFTK
;
A
#
# COMPACT_ATOMS: atom_id res chain seq x y z
N MET A 1 25.26 15.54 -13.56
CA MET A 1 23.96 14.98 -13.13
C MET A 1 23.23 16.02 -12.29
N LYS A 2 22.09 16.59 -12.76
CA LYS A 2 21.32 17.55 -11.95
C LYS A 2 20.58 16.76 -10.85
N VAL A 3 21.16 16.75 -9.67
CA VAL A 3 20.51 16.23 -8.47
C VAL A 3 19.32 17.12 -8.11
N THR A 4 18.23 16.55 -7.65
CA THR A 4 17.04 17.29 -7.20
C THR A 4 17.42 18.40 -6.22
N THR A 5 16.83 19.57 -6.40
CA THR A 5 17.03 20.73 -5.52
C THR A 5 16.19 20.65 -4.24
N ARG A 6 15.22 19.72 -4.15
CA ARG A 6 14.37 19.57 -2.96
C ARG A 6 15.09 18.81 -1.84
N ASN A 7 14.95 19.33 -0.62
CA ASN A 7 15.49 18.70 0.57
C ASN A 7 14.93 17.29 0.76
N PRO A 8 15.77 16.23 0.83
CA PRO A 8 15.34 14.87 1.02
C PRO A 8 14.51 14.63 2.30
N TRP A 9 14.73 15.40 3.36
CA TRP A 9 13.95 15.33 4.59
C TRP A 9 12.46 15.62 4.42
N LEU A 10 12.07 16.33 3.37
CA LEU A 10 10.67 16.67 3.12
C LEU A 10 9.88 15.49 2.53
N TRP A 11 10.52 14.53 1.86
CA TRP A 11 9.80 13.48 1.16
C TRP A 11 10.21 12.05 1.53
N ILE A 12 11.46 11.79 1.91
CA ILE A 12 11.90 10.43 2.26
C ILE A 12 11.18 9.89 3.50
N PRO A 13 11.12 10.61 4.63
CA PRO A 13 10.43 10.13 5.82
C PRO A 13 8.98 9.75 5.57
N THR A 14 8.23 10.66 4.95
CA THR A 14 6.80 10.45 4.68
C THR A 14 6.56 9.41 3.60
N LEU A 15 7.43 9.30 2.59
CA LEU A 15 7.32 8.31 1.53
C LEU A 15 7.45 6.88 2.08
N TYR A 16 8.48 6.61 2.90
CA TYR A 16 8.69 5.29 3.49
C TYR A 16 7.73 4.97 4.64
N PHE A 17 7.22 5.99 5.33
CA PHE A 17 6.09 5.80 6.23
C PHE A 17 4.82 5.38 5.47
N ALA A 18 4.50 6.06 4.36
CA ALA A 18 3.37 5.71 3.51
C ALA A 18 3.54 4.34 2.81
N GLU A 19 4.77 3.91 2.51
CA GLU A 19 5.07 2.61 1.93
C GLU A 19 4.67 1.46 2.87
N GLY A 20 4.96 1.59 4.17
CA GLY A 20 4.68 0.53 5.12
C GLY A 20 3.21 0.42 5.54
N ILE A 21 2.43 1.52 5.54
CA ILE A 21 1.02 1.50 6.01
C ILE A 21 0.20 0.42 5.29
N PRO A 22 0.09 0.38 3.94
CA PRO A 22 -0.72 -0.61 3.24
C PRO A 22 -0.23 -2.04 3.48
N TYR A 23 1.09 -2.24 3.54
CA TYR A 23 1.67 -3.54 3.84
C TYR A 23 1.17 -4.10 5.18
N PHE A 24 1.27 -3.32 6.26
CA PHE A 24 0.84 -3.76 7.59
C PHE A 24 -0.67 -3.89 7.70
N ILE A 25 -1.43 -3.07 6.98
CA ILE A 25 -2.89 -3.21 6.94
C ILE A 25 -3.29 -4.51 6.25
N VAL A 26 -2.74 -4.79 5.08
CA VAL A 26 -3.09 -5.99 4.31
C VAL A 26 -2.63 -7.27 5.00
N ASN A 27 -1.42 -7.30 5.58
CA ASN A 27 -0.84 -8.54 6.09
C ASN A 27 -1.11 -8.81 7.58
N ASN A 28 -1.41 -7.79 8.38
CA ASN A 28 -1.59 -7.93 9.82
C ASN A 28 -3.00 -7.50 10.27
N ILE A 29 -3.43 -6.32 9.88
CA ILE A 29 -4.70 -5.75 10.37
C ILE A 29 -5.89 -6.47 9.75
N SER A 30 -5.83 -6.80 8.45
CA SER A 30 -6.89 -7.57 7.78
C SER A 30 -7.15 -8.91 8.48
N VAL A 31 -6.08 -9.60 8.90
CA VAL A 31 -6.18 -10.88 9.63
C VAL A 31 -6.92 -10.70 10.95
N LEU A 32 -6.51 -9.69 11.74
CA LEU A 32 -7.13 -9.42 13.04
C LEU A 32 -8.61 -9.02 12.88
N MET A 33 -8.89 -8.17 11.92
CA MET A 33 -10.24 -7.72 11.56
C MET A 33 -11.12 -8.92 11.17
N LEU A 34 -10.67 -9.76 10.24
CA LEU A 34 -11.41 -10.93 9.77
C LEU A 34 -11.63 -11.95 10.90
N ALA A 35 -10.63 -12.15 11.77
CA ALA A 35 -10.77 -13.00 12.95
C ALA A 35 -11.86 -12.50 13.91
N LYS A 36 -11.87 -11.19 14.18
CA LYS A 36 -12.89 -10.54 15.00
C LYS A 36 -14.29 -10.62 14.38
N MET A 37 -14.38 -10.57 13.06
CA MET A 37 -15.64 -10.75 12.31
C MET A 37 -16.07 -12.22 12.14
N GLY A 38 -15.41 -13.17 12.82
CA GLY A 38 -15.83 -14.57 12.85
C GLY A 38 -15.38 -15.42 11.66
N VAL A 39 -14.51 -14.93 10.79
CA VAL A 39 -14.00 -15.72 9.65
C VAL A 39 -13.22 -16.93 10.17
N PRO A 40 -13.50 -18.16 9.66
CA PRO A 40 -12.79 -19.36 10.07
C PRO A 40 -11.28 -19.32 9.78
N ASN A 41 -10.46 -19.87 10.68
CA ASN A 41 -8.99 -19.82 10.58
C ASN A 41 -8.43 -20.38 9.26
N GLY A 42 -9.05 -21.45 8.72
CA GLY A 42 -8.62 -22.03 7.44
C GLY A 42 -8.81 -21.08 6.27
N MET A 43 -9.90 -20.32 6.23
CA MET A 43 -10.14 -19.31 5.21
C MET A 43 -9.20 -18.10 5.39
N MET A 44 -8.95 -17.66 6.62
CA MET A 44 -7.99 -16.58 6.90
C MET A 44 -6.59 -16.95 6.39
N GLY A 45 -6.12 -18.18 6.65
CA GLY A 45 -4.83 -18.63 6.16
C GLY A 45 -4.71 -18.60 4.64
N LEU A 46 -5.77 -19.02 3.93
CA LEU A 46 -5.82 -18.95 2.47
C LEU A 46 -5.77 -17.49 1.98
N PHE A 47 -6.63 -16.62 2.51
CA PHE A 47 -6.72 -15.23 2.10
C PHE A 47 -5.43 -14.46 2.34
N THR A 48 -4.82 -14.61 3.52
CA THR A 48 -3.57 -13.93 3.85
C THR A 48 -2.41 -14.40 2.98
N SER A 49 -2.36 -15.70 2.65
CA SER A 49 -1.36 -16.22 1.71
C SER A 49 -1.51 -15.62 0.32
N LEU A 50 -2.74 -15.49 -0.18
CA LEU A 50 -3.01 -14.86 -1.48
C LEU A 50 -2.72 -13.35 -1.46
N LEU A 51 -3.06 -12.67 -0.38
CA LEU A 51 -2.79 -11.24 -0.24
C LEU A 51 -1.29 -10.92 -0.12
N TYR A 52 -0.47 -11.86 0.35
CA TYR A 52 0.99 -11.71 0.42
C TYR A 52 1.69 -11.91 -0.93
N LEU A 53 1.06 -12.63 -1.87
CA LEU A 53 1.63 -12.95 -3.18
C LEU A 53 2.21 -11.74 -3.94
N PRO A 54 1.55 -10.57 -4.01
CA PRO A 54 2.09 -9.43 -4.75
C PRO A 54 3.52 -9.05 -4.36
N TRP A 55 3.85 -9.09 -3.08
CA TRP A 55 5.23 -8.78 -2.64
C TRP A 55 6.24 -9.86 -2.99
N MET A 56 5.82 -11.13 -3.04
CA MET A 56 6.70 -12.24 -3.43
C MET A 56 7.03 -12.22 -4.92
N ILE A 57 6.04 -11.89 -5.76
CA ILE A 57 6.18 -11.94 -7.22
C ILE A 57 6.53 -10.58 -7.85
N LYS A 58 6.92 -9.57 -7.06
CA LYS A 58 7.40 -8.26 -7.54
C LYS A 58 8.35 -8.33 -8.75
N PRO A 59 9.36 -9.23 -8.79
CA PRO A 59 10.30 -9.27 -9.91
C PRO A 59 9.63 -9.47 -11.27
N PHE A 60 8.47 -10.16 -11.31
CA PHE A 60 7.78 -10.45 -12.56
C PHE A 60 7.18 -9.22 -13.25
N TRP A 61 6.84 -8.15 -12.51
CA TRP A 61 6.32 -6.94 -13.15
C TRP A 61 7.16 -5.67 -12.88
N SER A 62 8.21 -5.78 -12.08
CA SER A 62 9.12 -4.66 -11.84
C SER A 62 9.61 -3.99 -13.13
N PRO A 63 9.96 -4.72 -14.22
CA PRO A 63 10.37 -4.09 -15.47
C PRO A 63 9.30 -3.19 -16.10
N PHE A 64 8.00 -3.50 -15.94
CA PHE A 64 6.93 -2.64 -16.45
C PHE A 64 6.92 -1.26 -15.81
N VAL A 65 7.25 -1.20 -14.51
CA VAL A 65 7.35 0.07 -13.77
C VAL A 65 8.48 0.94 -14.31
N ASP A 66 9.56 0.32 -14.83
CA ASP A 66 10.69 1.03 -15.42
C ASP A 66 10.43 1.49 -16.87
N ILE A 67 9.64 0.72 -17.60
CA ILE A 67 9.43 0.88 -19.03
C ILE A 67 8.34 1.90 -19.35
N ILE A 68 7.21 1.86 -18.62
CA ILE A 68 5.97 2.52 -19.05
C ILE A 68 5.92 4.00 -18.66
N ARG A 69 6.28 4.35 -17.44
CA ARG A 69 6.13 5.71 -16.88
C ARG A 69 7.27 6.05 -15.94
N THR A 70 7.32 7.33 -15.51
CA THR A 70 8.26 7.80 -14.49
C THR A 70 7.97 7.13 -13.14
N LYS A 71 9.01 6.94 -12.31
CA LYS A 71 8.84 6.40 -10.96
C LYS A 71 7.91 7.29 -10.11
N ARG A 72 8.06 8.60 -10.23
CA ARG A 72 7.17 9.55 -9.56
C ARG A 72 5.71 9.36 -9.96
N TRP A 73 5.43 9.11 -11.25
CA TRP A 73 4.06 8.85 -11.70
C TRP A 73 3.48 7.61 -11.02
N TRP A 74 4.25 6.51 -10.97
CA TRP A 74 3.83 5.28 -10.31
C TRP A 74 3.59 5.48 -8.82
N ILE A 75 4.47 6.22 -8.10
CA ILE A 75 4.29 6.54 -6.67
C ILE A 75 2.93 7.20 -6.46
N ILE A 76 2.64 8.28 -7.18
CA ILE A 76 1.40 9.04 -6.98
C ILE A 76 0.17 8.24 -7.43
N ALA A 77 0.24 7.55 -8.58
CA ALA A 77 -0.87 6.75 -9.08
C ALA A 77 -1.23 5.60 -8.13
N MET A 78 -0.23 4.89 -7.59
CA MET A 78 -0.48 3.81 -6.64
C MET A 78 -0.99 4.33 -5.29
N GLN A 79 -0.50 5.46 -4.82
CA GLN A 79 -1.03 6.10 -3.61
C GLN A 79 -2.48 6.55 -3.79
N LEU A 80 -2.85 7.12 -4.93
CA LEU A 80 -4.24 7.46 -5.24
C LEU A 80 -5.13 6.21 -5.29
N LEU A 81 -4.65 5.13 -5.92
CA LEU A 81 -5.39 3.87 -5.99
C LEU A 81 -5.59 3.27 -4.59
N MET A 82 -4.54 3.27 -3.75
CA MET A 82 -4.64 2.79 -2.37
C MET A 82 -5.54 3.69 -1.50
N SER A 83 -5.48 5.01 -1.67
CA SER A 83 -6.40 5.95 -1.00
C SER A 83 -7.85 5.63 -1.33
N LEU A 84 -8.14 5.42 -2.62
CA LEU A 84 -9.47 5.04 -3.07
C LEU A 84 -9.89 3.67 -2.52
N ALA A 85 -8.99 2.69 -2.53
CA ALA A 85 -9.26 1.36 -1.97
C ALA A 85 -9.57 1.42 -0.46
N PHE A 86 -8.85 2.23 0.33
CA PHE A 86 -9.14 2.42 1.76
C PHE A 86 -10.47 3.14 1.99
N ILE A 87 -10.82 4.13 1.17
CA ILE A 87 -12.13 4.76 1.22
C ILE A 87 -13.23 3.73 0.92
N MET A 88 -13.06 2.94 -0.14
CA MET A 88 -14.03 1.91 -0.50
C MET A 88 -14.12 0.80 0.56
N LEU A 89 -12.99 0.38 1.18
CA LEU A 89 -12.99 -0.54 2.31
C LEU A 89 -13.81 -0.01 3.48
N THR A 90 -13.72 1.29 3.77
CA THR A 90 -14.53 1.95 4.81
C THR A 90 -16.01 1.93 4.47
N LEU A 91 -16.38 2.25 3.22
CA LEU A 91 -17.77 2.34 2.78
C LEU A 91 -18.43 0.97 2.56
N CYS A 92 -17.65 -0.03 2.15
CA CYS A 92 -18.13 -1.38 1.86
C CYS A 92 -17.84 -2.37 3.01
N MET A 93 -17.59 -1.88 4.23
CA MET A 93 -17.34 -2.74 5.37
C MET A 93 -18.54 -3.68 5.61
N PRO A 94 -18.33 -5.01 5.67
CA PRO A 94 -19.41 -5.94 6.01
C PRO A 94 -19.82 -5.76 7.47
N HIS A 95 -21.13 -5.88 7.73
CA HIS A 95 -21.72 -5.78 9.07
C HIS A 95 -22.41 -7.09 9.44
N PRO A 96 -21.66 -8.18 9.71
CA PRO A 96 -22.25 -9.43 10.15
C PRO A 96 -22.92 -9.24 11.52
N SER A 97 -24.04 -9.92 11.73
CA SER A 97 -24.73 -9.92 13.02
C SER A 97 -23.89 -10.60 14.11
N VAL A 98 -24.15 -10.30 15.38
CA VAL A 98 -23.49 -10.95 16.51
C VAL A 98 -23.62 -12.47 16.46
N ALA A 99 -24.78 -13.00 16.04
CA ALA A 99 -25.01 -14.42 15.88
C ALA A 99 -24.15 -15.03 14.76
N GLU A 100 -23.97 -14.34 13.65
CA GLU A 100 -23.08 -14.78 12.56
C GLU A 100 -21.62 -14.77 13.01
N ILE A 101 -21.18 -13.72 13.70
CA ILE A 101 -19.83 -13.64 14.27
C ILE A 101 -19.60 -14.81 15.25
N ALA A 102 -20.54 -15.06 16.16
CA ALA A 102 -20.42 -16.12 17.16
C ALA A 102 -20.41 -17.54 16.54
N SER A 103 -21.22 -17.75 15.50
CA SER A 103 -21.29 -19.04 14.80
C SER A 103 -20.09 -19.29 13.87
N ARG A 104 -19.29 -18.28 13.57
CA ARG A 104 -18.23 -18.30 12.53
C ARG A 104 -18.72 -18.79 11.16
N ASN A 105 -19.99 -18.57 10.88
CA ASN A 105 -20.67 -18.99 9.66
C ASN A 105 -21.12 -17.76 8.86
N THR A 106 -20.23 -16.81 8.69
CA THR A 106 -20.49 -15.60 7.93
C THR A 106 -20.58 -15.91 6.43
N PRO A 107 -21.58 -15.39 5.73
CA PRO A 107 -21.73 -15.59 4.29
C PRO A 107 -20.48 -15.08 3.55
N ILE A 108 -19.88 -15.93 2.72
CA ILE A 108 -18.66 -15.61 1.95
C ILE A 108 -18.87 -14.37 1.08
N GLY A 109 -20.04 -14.21 0.46
CA GLY A 109 -20.34 -13.09 -0.44
C GLY A 109 -20.21 -11.70 0.18
N ILE A 110 -20.36 -11.54 1.49
CA ILE A 110 -20.19 -10.25 2.18
C ILE A 110 -18.70 -9.85 2.21
N PHE A 111 -17.79 -10.82 2.25
CA PHE A 111 -16.34 -10.57 2.30
C PHE A 111 -15.68 -10.45 0.94
N ASP A 112 -16.33 -10.87 -0.15
CA ASP A 112 -15.72 -10.89 -1.48
C ASP A 112 -15.22 -9.50 -1.90
N VAL A 113 -16.04 -8.46 -1.73
CA VAL A 113 -15.68 -7.07 -2.07
C VAL A 113 -14.50 -6.59 -1.20
N THR A 114 -14.54 -6.88 0.09
CA THR A 114 -13.47 -6.52 1.04
C THR A 114 -12.15 -7.18 0.66
N LEU A 115 -12.17 -8.48 0.30
CA LEU A 115 -10.98 -9.21 -0.13
C LEU A 115 -10.44 -8.70 -1.45
N ILE A 116 -11.30 -8.37 -2.42
CA ILE A 116 -10.89 -7.76 -3.69
C ILE A 116 -10.20 -6.40 -3.44
N LEU A 117 -10.76 -5.57 -2.56
CA LEU A 117 -10.16 -4.28 -2.22
C LEU A 117 -8.81 -4.44 -1.51
N PHE A 118 -8.67 -5.42 -0.62
CA PHE A 118 -7.37 -5.75 -0.04
C PHE A 118 -6.38 -6.26 -1.09
N ALA A 119 -6.81 -7.08 -2.05
CA ALA A 119 -5.97 -7.54 -3.14
C ALA A 119 -5.50 -6.39 -4.04
N ILE A 120 -6.40 -5.46 -4.38
CA ILE A 120 -6.05 -4.23 -5.11
C ILE A 120 -5.02 -3.42 -4.32
N THR A 121 -5.24 -3.25 -3.01
CA THR A 121 -4.30 -2.55 -2.12
C THR A 121 -2.94 -3.24 -2.09
N ALA A 122 -2.91 -4.57 -2.02
CA ALA A 122 -1.67 -5.37 -2.02
C ALA A 122 -0.85 -5.18 -3.30
N PHE A 123 -1.49 -5.29 -4.48
CA PHE A 123 -0.83 -5.07 -5.77
C PHE A 123 -0.37 -3.61 -5.94
N ALA A 124 -1.21 -2.65 -5.55
CA ALA A 124 -0.84 -1.24 -5.59
C ALA A 124 0.33 -0.93 -4.65
N SER A 125 0.34 -1.48 -3.43
CA SER A 125 1.44 -1.32 -2.48
C SER A 125 2.73 -1.95 -2.97
N ALA A 126 2.69 -3.19 -3.46
CA ALA A 126 3.86 -3.85 -4.02
C ALA A 126 4.45 -3.09 -5.23
N THR A 127 3.59 -2.48 -6.07
CA THR A 127 4.01 -1.64 -7.20
C THR A 127 4.57 -0.30 -6.71
N HIS A 128 3.96 0.29 -5.68
CA HIS A 128 4.46 1.50 -5.02
C HIS A 128 5.87 1.30 -4.47
N ASP A 129 6.14 0.19 -3.78
CA ASP A 129 7.46 -0.13 -3.24
C ASP A 129 8.53 -0.19 -4.34
N ILE A 130 8.24 -0.86 -5.48
CA ILE A 130 9.15 -0.91 -6.63
C ILE A 130 9.46 0.51 -7.12
N ALA A 131 8.42 1.34 -7.23
CA ALA A 131 8.57 2.70 -7.72
C ALA A 131 9.32 3.59 -6.70
N ALA A 132 9.02 3.48 -5.41
CA ALA A 132 9.64 4.28 -4.35
C ALA A 132 11.13 3.95 -4.20
N ASP A 133 11.50 2.67 -4.20
CA ASP A 133 12.90 2.26 -4.14
C ASP A 133 13.69 2.68 -5.38
N GLY A 134 13.12 2.48 -6.58
CA GLY A 134 13.72 2.97 -7.82
C GLY A 134 13.87 4.49 -7.84
N PHE A 135 12.86 5.21 -7.36
CA PHE A 135 12.89 6.68 -7.27
C PHE A 135 13.95 7.18 -6.29
N TYR A 136 14.09 6.53 -5.12
CA TYR A 136 15.14 6.85 -4.16
C TYR A 136 16.53 6.80 -4.80
N MET A 137 16.80 5.78 -5.61
CA MET A 137 18.08 5.63 -6.29
C MET A 137 18.30 6.67 -7.40
N LEU A 138 17.24 7.06 -8.12
CA LEU A 138 17.32 8.05 -9.21
C LEU A 138 17.38 9.50 -8.71
N ALA A 139 16.67 9.79 -7.60
CA ALA A 139 16.52 11.16 -7.12
C ALA A 139 17.69 11.63 -6.22
N LEU A 140 18.53 10.71 -5.74
CA LEU A 140 19.58 11.01 -4.78
C LEU A 140 20.97 10.68 -5.31
N SER A 141 21.97 11.49 -4.91
CA SER A 141 23.37 11.12 -5.07
C SER A 141 23.74 9.95 -4.15
N THR A 142 24.76 9.17 -4.49
CA THR A 142 25.25 8.05 -3.69
C THR A 142 25.53 8.45 -2.23
N LYS A 143 26.07 9.64 -2.01
CA LYS A 143 26.32 10.19 -0.66
C LYS A 143 25.00 10.35 0.13
N ASN A 144 23.98 10.91 -0.51
CA ASN A 144 22.67 11.10 0.12
C ASN A 144 21.94 9.77 0.31
N GLN A 145 22.05 8.81 -0.62
CA GLN A 145 21.50 7.47 -0.45
C GLN A 145 22.06 6.82 0.81
N ALA A 146 23.38 6.85 1.01
CA ALA A 146 24.02 6.32 2.21
C ALA A 146 23.56 7.02 3.49
N ALA A 147 23.39 8.35 3.45
CA ALA A 147 22.96 9.14 4.60
C ALA A 147 21.49 8.85 5.01
N PHE A 148 20.64 8.58 4.04
CA PHE A 148 19.20 8.41 4.28
C PHE A 148 18.74 6.94 4.39
N VAL A 149 19.61 5.94 4.23
CA VAL A 149 19.26 4.53 4.34
C VAL A 149 18.68 4.15 5.71
N GLY A 150 19.26 4.71 6.79
CA GLY A 150 18.72 4.53 8.13
C GLY A 150 17.39 5.21 8.36
N ILE A 151 17.22 6.42 7.80
CA ILE A 151 15.98 7.22 7.90
C ILE A 151 14.82 6.47 7.23
N ARG A 152 15.00 5.97 5.99
CA ARG A 152 13.96 5.18 5.31
C ARG A 152 13.53 3.96 6.14
N SER A 153 14.49 3.20 6.67
CA SER A 153 14.21 2.02 7.49
C SER A 153 13.48 2.38 8.78
N THR A 154 13.85 3.49 9.41
CA THR A 154 13.18 3.98 10.63
C THR A 154 11.73 4.35 10.36
N PHE A 155 11.45 5.11 9.31
CA PHE A 155 10.08 5.53 9.00
C PHE A 155 9.20 4.38 8.50
N TYR A 156 9.78 3.40 7.80
CA TYR A 156 9.09 2.15 7.50
C TYR A 156 8.71 1.37 8.77
N ARG A 157 9.61 1.31 9.78
CA ARG A 157 9.29 0.69 11.07
C ARG A 157 8.26 1.49 11.87
N LEU A 158 8.28 2.82 11.80
CA LEU A 158 7.25 3.66 12.43
C LEU A 158 5.86 3.39 11.86
N SER A 159 5.74 3.08 10.55
CA SER A 159 4.47 2.66 9.96
C SER A 159 3.96 1.33 10.52
N SER A 160 4.87 0.41 10.89
CA SER A 160 4.51 -0.82 11.60
C SER A 160 3.91 -0.53 12.99
N ILE A 161 4.56 0.35 13.74
CA ILE A 161 4.05 0.76 15.06
C ILE A 161 2.69 1.47 14.92
N PHE A 162 2.56 2.34 13.92
CA PHE A 162 1.29 2.99 13.63
C PHE A 162 0.20 1.98 13.26
N GLY A 163 0.46 1.10 12.31
CA GLY A 163 -0.50 0.08 11.87
C GLY A 163 -0.88 -0.88 12.99
N GLN A 164 0.08 -1.59 13.55
CA GLN A 164 -0.17 -2.65 14.52
C GLN A 164 -0.41 -2.13 15.96
N GLY A 165 0.01 -0.92 16.27
CA GLY A 165 -0.21 -0.28 17.57
C GLY A 165 -1.42 0.65 17.54
N VAL A 166 -1.28 1.80 16.85
CA VAL A 166 -2.28 2.88 16.93
C VAL A 166 -3.62 2.45 16.31
N LEU A 167 -3.62 1.85 15.12
CA LEU A 167 -4.86 1.45 14.47
C LEU A 167 -5.56 0.32 15.21
N VAL A 168 -4.83 -0.66 15.72
CA VAL A 168 -5.41 -1.74 16.54
C VAL A 168 -5.94 -1.18 17.87
N TYR A 169 -5.24 -0.23 18.47
CA TYR A 169 -5.74 0.45 19.67
C TYR A 169 -7.06 1.20 19.40
N ILE A 170 -7.15 1.93 18.28
CA ILE A 170 -8.39 2.64 17.88
C ILE A 170 -9.54 1.63 17.75
N ALA A 171 -9.32 0.51 17.01
CA ALA A 171 -10.34 -0.52 16.86
C ALA A 171 -10.77 -1.12 18.20
N GLY A 172 -9.82 -1.53 19.03
CA GLY A 172 -10.11 -2.13 20.34
C GLY A 172 -10.75 -1.17 21.33
N TYR A 173 -10.31 0.08 21.38
CA TYR A 173 -10.92 1.11 22.23
C TYR A 173 -12.37 1.37 21.82
N THR A 174 -12.62 1.54 20.52
CA THR A 174 -13.96 1.78 19.98
C THR A 174 -14.87 0.57 20.23
N GLU A 175 -14.35 -0.66 20.02
CA GLU A 175 -15.07 -1.89 20.29
C GLU A 175 -15.50 -1.98 21.78
N THR A 176 -14.63 -1.60 22.72
CA THR A 176 -14.92 -1.75 24.15
C THR A 176 -15.76 -0.64 24.74
N HIS A 177 -15.58 0.60 24.31
CA HIS A 177 -16.21 1.77 24.92
C HIS A 177 -17.31 2.41 24.05
N GLY A 178 -17.35 2.08 22.76
CA GLY A 178 -18.16 2.79 21.78
C GLY A 178 -17.69 4.23 21.55
N LEU A 179 -18.35 4.92 20.65
CA LEU A 179 -18.19 6.36 20.41
C LEU A 179 -19.56 6.96 20.10
N GLY A 180 -20.32 7.28 21.15
CA GLY A 180 -21.72 7.72 21.04
C GLY A 180 -21.95 8.93 20.14
N PHE A 181 -20.99 9.85 20.04
CA PHE A 181 -21.05 11.01 19.14
C PHE A 181 -20.95 10.63 17.65
N LEU A 182 -20.48 9.42 17.32
CA LEU A 182 -20.47 8.84 15.98
C LEU A 182 -21.57 7.77 15.80
N GLY A 183 -22.39 7.53 16.81
CA GLY A 183 -23.41 6.49 16.79
C GLY A 183 -22.87 5.06 16.86
N ILE A 184 -21.62 4.88 17.33
CA ILE A 184 -20.99 3.56 17.48
C ILE A 184 -21.20 3.09 18.92
N GLU A 185 -21.90 1.96 19.08
CA GLU A 185 -22.13 1.34 20.38
C GLU A 185 -20.95 0.45 20.81
N ALA A 186 -20.81 0.24 22.13
CA ALA A 186 -19.84 -0.72 22.64
C ALA A 186 -20.22 -2.14 22.18
N GLY A 187 -19.25 -2.90 21.72
CA GLY A 187 -19.45 -4.24 21.14
C GLY A 187 -19.71 -4.26 19.64
N ASP A 188 -19.86 -3.10 18.99
CA ASP A 188 -20.01 -3.02 17.53
C ASP A 188 -18.64 -3.20 16.83
N ILE A 189 -18.28 -4.47 16.60
CA ILE A 189 -17.01 -4.83 15.95
C ILE A 189 -16.90 -4.25 14.53
N PRO A 190 -17.90 -4.43 13.64
CA PRO A 190 -17.83 -3.89 12.29
C PRO A 190 -17.63 -2.36 12.25
N ALA A 191 -18.41 -1.60 13.04
CA ALA A 191 -18.30 -0.15 13.07
C ALA A 191 -16.94 0.32 13.63
N SER A 192 -16.38 -0.41 14.59
CA SER A 192 -15.03 -0.12 15.13
C SER A 192 -13.93 -0.28 14.10
N TRP A 193 -14.00 -1.31 13.26
CA TRP A 193 -13.07 -1.49 12.15
C TRP A 193 -13.34 -0.53 10.98
N GLN A 194 -14.61 -0.21 10.73
CA GLN A 194 -14.98 0.80 9.74
C GLN A 194 -14.37 2.17 10.09
N LEU A 195 -14.49 2.60 11.35
CA LEU A 195 -13.84 3.83 11.82
C LEU A 195 -12.32 3.77 11.64
N THR A 196 -11.70 2.66 12.02
CA THR A 196 -10.24 2.47 11.94
C THR A 196 -9.73 2.58 10.50
N LEU A 197 -10.43 1.94 9.56
CA LEU A 197 -10.11 2.04 8.13
C LEU A 197 -10.41 3.44 7.58
N GLY A 198 -11.46 4.11 8.08
CA GLY A 198 -11.78 5.49 7.74
C GLY A 198 -10.69 6.48 8.17
N VAL A 199 -10.17 6.33 9.39
CA VAL A 199 -9.01 7.10 9.88
C VAL A 199 -7.79 6.84 8.99
N THR A 200 -7.55 5.59 8.62
CA THR A 200 -6.46 5.22 7.72
C THR A 200 -6.65 5.86 6.34
N ALA A 201 -7.84 5.79 5.77
CA ALA A 201 -8.17 6.38 4.47
C ALA A 201 -7.91 7.89 4.47
N LEU A 202 -8.32 8.58 5.55
CA LEU A 202 -8.08 10.02 5.71
C LEU A 202 -6.58 10.34 5.75
N ILE A 203 -5.83 9.69 6.65
CA ILE A 203 -4.40 9.92 6.81
C ILE A 203 -3.66 9.62 5.51
N PHE A 204 -3.95 8.48 4.88
CA PHE A 204 -3.28 8.07 3.66
C PHE A 204 -3.60 9.01 2.48
N SER A 205 -4.84 9.49 2.38
CA SER A 205 -5.24 10.48 1.38
C SER A 205 -4.54 11.83 1.57
N LEU A 206 -4.38 12.29 2.82
CA LEU A 206 -3.62 13.51 3.13
C LEU A 206 -2.14 13.37 2.78
N VAL A 207 -1.54 12.22 3.08
CA VAL A 207 -0.16 11.91 2.71
C VAL A 207 -0.01 11.86 1.18
N THR A 208 -0.95 11.26 0.47
CA THR A 208 -0.97 11.23 -1.00
C THR A 208 -1.06 12.63 -1.59
N LEU A 209 -1.93 13.46 -1.04
CA LEU A 209 -2.04 14.87 -1.44
C LEU A 209 -0.73 15.62 -1.22
N TYR A 210 -0.11 15.46 -0.05
CA TYR A 210 1.20 16.02 0.27
C TYR A 210 2.27 15.57 -0.74
N HIS A 211 2.36 14.28 -1.05
CA HIS A 211 3.35 13.74 -1.99
C HIS A 211 3.15 14.25 -3.42
N THR A 212 1.92 14.52 -3.83
CA THR A 212 1.63 15.10 -5.16
C THR A 212 2.39 16.41 -5.37
N PHE A 213 2.58 17.22 -4.31
CA PHE A 213 3.30 18.50 -4.37
C PHE A 213 4.76 18.40 -3.95
N ILE A 214 5.11 17.52 -3.03
CA ILE A 214 6.43 17.51 -2.38
C ILE A 214 7.41 16.56 -3.06
N VAL A 215 6.99 15.40 -3.57
CA VAL A 215 7.89 14.47 -4.26
C VAL A 215 8.53 15.16 -5.47
N PRO A 216 9.87 15.26 -5.56
CA PRO A 216 10.55 16.01 -6.59
C PRO A 216 10.37 15.40 -7.99
N ARG A 217 10.75 16.17 -9.02
CA ARG A 217 10.74 15.76 -10.43
C ARG A 217 12.16 15.81 -10.97
N PRO A 218 13.02 14.84 -10.64
CA PRO A 218 14.39 14.84 -11.13
C PRO A 218 14.42 14.57 -12.65
N ALA A 219 15.34 15.20 -13.35
CA ALA A 219 15.50 14.98 -14.79
C ALA A 219 15.94 13.55 -15.15
N THR A 220 16.41 12.79 -14.16
CA THR A 220 16.80 11.38 -14.29
C THR A 220 15.61 10.42 -14.27
N ASP A 221 14.43 10.86 -13.85
CA ASP A 221 13.22 10.04 -13.79
C ASP A 221 12.45 10.11 -15.12
N HIS A 222 12.84 9.28 -16.05
CA HIS A 222 12.18 9.12 -17.36
C HIS A 222 11.95 7.64 -17.66
N PRO A 223 10.88 7.27 -18.39
CA PRO A 223 10.64 5.90 -18.80
C PRO A 223 11.70 5.43 -19.79
N ARG A 224 12.08 4.16 -19.74
CA ARG A 224 13.11 3.59 -20.64
C ARG A 224 12.79 3.73 -22.12
N LEU A 225 11.52 3.63 -22.49
CA LEU A 225 11.09 3.71 -23.89
C LEU A 225 11.05 5.15 -24.46
N ASP A 226 11.16 6.17 -23.62
CA ASP A 226 11.10 7.56 -24.06
C ASP A 226 12.43 8.07 -24.65
N THR A 227 13.51 7.30 -24.51
CA THR A 227 14.84 7.67 -25.03
C THR A 227 14.93 7.76 -26.56
N ASN A 228 13.92 7.26 -27.31
CA ASN A 228 13.92 7.19 -28.77
C ASN A 228 12.72 7.84 -29.47
N HIS A 229 11.92 8.68 -28.81
CA HIS A 229 10.74 9.36 -29.38
C HIS A 229 9.73 8.46 -30.15
N ARG A 230 9.76 7.14 -29.95
CA ARG A 230 8.80 6.21 -30.53
C ARG A 230 7.70 5.92 -29.52
N LYS A 231 6.44 6.11 -29.91
CA LYS A 231 5.30 5.54 -29.19
C LYS A 231 5.52 4.03 -29.11
N ALA A 232 5.78 3.54 -27.91
CA ALA A 232 6.00 2.13 -27.67
C ALA A 232 4.72 1.35 -27.98
N GLY A 233 4.71 0.62 -29.08
CA GLY A 233 3.70 -0.40 -29.33
C GLY A 233 3.83 -1.55 -28.30
N ALA A 234 2.75 -2.29 -28.06
CA ALA A 234 2.73 -3.41 -27.12
C ALA A 234 3.88 -4.41 -27.35
N GLY A 235 4.29 -4.64 -28.62
CA GLY A 235 5.44 -5.49 -28.97
C GLY A 235 6.79 -4.96 -28.47
N ALA A 236 7.01 -3.64 -28.49
CA ALA A 236 8.25 -3.04 -27.99
C ALA A 236 8.34 -3.15 -26.46
N ILE A 237 7.21 -2.98 -25.76
CA ILE A 237 7.13 -3.17 -24.30
C ILE A 237 7.45 -4.62 -23.94
N PHE A 238 6.85 -5.59 -24.63
CA PHE A 238 7.10 -7.01 -24.39
C PHE A 238 8.55 -7.42 -24.67
N HIS A 239 9.14 -6.92 -25.76
CA HIS A 239 10.54 -7.19 -26.10
C HIS A 239 11.50 -6.62 -25.05
N GLU A 240 11.29 -5.40 -24.60
CA GLU A 240 12.11 -4.76 -23.56
C GLU A 240 11.93 -5.46 -22.20
N PHE A 241 10.71 -5.90 -21.90
CA PHE A 241 10.44 -6.74 -20.73
C PHE A 241 11.23 -8.06 -20.78
N ALA A 242 11.14 -8.79 -21.88
CA ALA A 242 11.86 -10.07 -22.06
C ALA A 242 13.38 -9.88 -21.93
N ASN A 243 13.93 -8.82 -22.53
CA ASN A 243 15.35 -8.47 -22.42
C ASN A 243 15.76 -8.13 -21.00
N SER A 244 14.95 -7.33 -20.29
CA SER A 244 15.22 -6.97 -18.90
C SER A 244 15.20 -8.18 -17.99
N PHE A 245 14.26 -9.09 -18.21
CA PHE A 245 14.14 -10.34 -17.46
C PHE A 245 15.31 -11.29 -17.75
N ALA A 246 15.65 -11.50 -19.04
CA ALA A 246 16.80 -12.33 -19.42
C ALA A 246 18.12 -11.79 -18.84
N THR A 247 18.34 -10.47 -18.87
CA THR A 247 19.54 -9.84 -18.36
C THR A 247 19.67 -9.97 -16.83
N PHE A 248 18.55 -10.06 -16.10
CA PHE A 248 18.55 -10.29 -14.66
C PHE A 248 19.12 -11.65 -14.29
N PHE A 249 18.86 -12.70 -15.07
CA PHE A 249 19.34 -14.06 -14.80
C PHE A 249 20.69 -14.40 -15.44
N THR A 250 21.23 -13.53 -16.30
CA THR A 250 22.51 -13.75 -16.99
C THR A 250 23.69 -12.99 -16.37
N LYS A 251 23.47 -12.19 -15.34
CA LYS A 251 24.48 -11.51 -14.52
C LYS A 251 24.63 -12.19 -13.17
#